data_4c32084aad40c6ab4f0e853e5007c8e4
#
_entry.id   4c32084aad40c6ab4f0e853e5007c8e4
#
_cell.length_a   1.000
_cell.length_b   1.000
_cell.length_c   1.000
_cell.angle_alpha   90.00
_cell.angle_beta   90.00
_cell.angle_gamma   90.00
#
_symmetry.space_group_name_H-M   'P 1'
#
loop_
_entity.id
_entity.type
_entity.pdbx_description
1 polymer ?
#
loop_
_entity_poly.entity_id
_entity_poly.type
_entity_poly.pdbx_seq_one_letter_code
_entity_poly.pdbx_strand_id
1 'polypeptide(L)'
;MNKFTKAFLVNSLNFNEDEAKVVMKAQRQFPSILSEEGQGFCLDGRLLHSELGVTKAFSTWIKTNLENVDAEENDDYTVSFKGNAQFTQEEIENMSSQKRSSHGITEEYKLTLDIAKEICMVTGLNSHNTGEKLRKNSKLIRKYFILMEKAIKKGIRWEEVRHPEKKSYKKMCEELEKNYVATHDGKKPNFTLYSNNADMLNRALFGYSSKQMKVVKEVEYNNSLRDNLQIETNKALDELQTMNTNLVISNLDYQKRKMIIETTCQAKFMDLKVKVVTEFNKELSAS
;
A
#
# COMPACT_ATOMS: atom_id res chain seq x y z
N MET A 1 5.54 6.63 -3.12
CA MET A 1 4.94 5.40 -2.49
C MET A 1 3.50 5.26 -2.95
N ASN A 2 3.17 4.19 -3.70
CA ASN A 2 1.78 3.99 -4.14
C ASN A 2 0.85 3.94 -2.94
N LYS A 3 -0.26 4.69 -2.99
CA LYS A 3 -1.24 4.71 -1.90
C LYS A 3 -1.79 3.29 -1.70
N PHE A 4 -1.75 2.81 -0.48
CA PHE A 4 -2.37 1.53 -0.14
C PHE A 4 -3.88 1.59 -0.32
N THR A 5 -4.46 0.55 -0.90
CA THR A 5 -5.91 0.36 -0.93
C THR A 5 -6.36 -0.39 0.32
N LYS A 6 -7.62 -0.20 0.74
CA LYS A 6 -8.19 -0.95 1.86
C LYS A 6 -8.14 -2.46 1.60
N ALA A 7 -8.49 -2.88 0.38
CA ALA A 7 -8.48 -4.29 -0.02
C ALA A 7 -7.08 -4.91 0.11
N PHE A 8 -6.03 -4.22 -0.33
CA PHE A 8 -4.66 -4.70 -0.20
C PHE A 8 -4.22 -4.80 1.27
N LEU A 9 -4.52 -3.79 2.09
CA LEU A 9 -4.18 -3.81 3.53
C LEU A 9 -4.84 -4.98 4.25
N VAL A 10 -6.13 -5.19 4.05
CA VAL A 10 -6.89 -6.23 4.76
C VAL A 10 -6.60 -7.61 4.18
N ASN A 11 -6.75 -7.78 2.87
CA ASN A 11 -6.71 -9.09 2.22
C ASN A 11 -5.28 -9.64 2.08
N SER A 12 -4.31 -8.78 1.71
CA SER A 12 -2.93 -9.22 1.44
C SER A 12 -2.02 -9.07 2.65
N LEU A 13 -2.09 -7.93 3.35
CA LEU A 13 -1.24 -7.65 4.50
C LEU A 13 -1.86 -8.05 5.84
N ASN A 14 -3.07 -8.59 5.86
CA ASN A 14 -3.76 -9.04 7.06
C ASN A 14 -3.83 -7.96 8.15
N PHE A 15 -4.23 -6.74 7.76
CA PHE A 15 -4.59 -5.67 8.67
C PHE A 15 -6.03 -5.87 9.14
N ASN A 16 -6.32 -5.54 10.38
CA ASN A 16 -7.72 -5.48 10.79
C ASN A 16 -8.41 -4.22 10.21
N GLU A 17 -9.73 -4.22 10.21
CA GLU A 17 -10.54 -3.13 9.65
C GLU A 17 -10.22 -1.76 10.25
N ASP A 18 -9.94 -1.68 11.55
CA ASP A 18 -9.66 -0.41 12.22
C ASP A 18 -8.27 0.12 11.86
N GLU A 19 -7.27 -0.75 11.74
CA GLU A 19 -5.96 -0.39 11.24
C GLU A 19 -6.02 0.14 9.80
N ALA A 20 -6.76 -0.56 8.93
CA ALA A 20 -6.96 -0.13 7.54
C ALA A 20 -7.68 1.21 7.46
N LYS A 21 -8.73 1.45 8.27
CA LYS A 21 -9.41 2.75 8.36
C LYS A 21 -8.46 3.88 8.78
N VAL A 22 -7.55 3.62 9.74
CA VAL A 22 -6.54 4.61 10.16
C VAL A 22 -5.63 4.98 9.00
N VAL A 23 -5.11 3.99 8.26
CA VAL A 23 -4.23 4.22 7.11
C VAL A 23 -4.97 5.02 6.03
N MET A 24 -6.17 4.59 5.65
CA MET A 24 -6.98 5.27 4.63
C MET A 24 -7.36 6.70 5.02
N LYS A 25 -7.63 6.95 6.31
CA LYS A 25 -7.92 8.29 6.82
C LYS A 25 -6.68 9.18 6.76
N ALA A 26 -5.52 8.68 7.19
CA ALA A 26 -4.27 9.43 7.15
C ALA A 26 -3.87 9.80 5.72
N GLN A 27 -3.97 8.86 4.77
CA GLN A 27 -3.68 9.09 3.34
C GLN A 27 -4.55 10.19 2.71
N ARG A 28 -5.77 10.37 3.19
CA ARG A 28 -6.65 11.45 2.73
C ARG A 28 -6.38 12.79 3.41
N GLN A 29 -5.98 12.75 4.67
CA GLN A 29 -5.85 13.96 5.50
C GLN A 29 -4.48 14.62 5.36
N PHE A 30 -3.43 13.85 5.04
CA PHE A 30 -2.04 14.32 4.96
C PHE A 30 -1.42 14.02 3.58
N PRO A 31 -2.02 14.50 2.48
CA PRO A 31 -1.52 14.18 1.14
C PRO A 31 -0.11 14.72 0.88
N SER A 32 0.29 15.84 1.52
CA SER A 32 1.62 16.43 1.35
C SER A 32 2.74 15.55 1.86
N ILE A 33 2.56 14.92 3.03
CA ILE A 33 3.56 14.01 3.65
C ILE A 33 3.64 12.68 2.90
N LEU A 34 2.58 12.31 2.20
CA LEU A 34 2.41 11.00 1.58
C LEU A 34 2.56 11.05 0.06
N SER A 35 2.96 12.20 -0.51
CA SER A 35 3.30 12.32 -1.92
C SER A 35 4.59 11.54 -2.24
N GLU A 36 4.65 10.99 -3.46
CA GLU A 36 5.82 10.20 -3.91
C GLU A 36 7.01 11.08 -4.31
N GLU A 37 6.79 12.37 -4.51
CA GLU A 37 7.78 13.35 -4.94
C GLU A 37 8.55 13.88 -3.72
N GLY A 38 9.51 13.12 -3.23
CA GLY A 38 10.20 13.40 -1.98
C GLY A 38 11.72 13.52 -2.08
N GLN A 39 12.26 14.09 -3.16
CA GLN A 39 13.67 14.45 -3.19
C GLN A 39 13.86 15.95 -2.92
N GLY A 40 14.80 16.27 -2.03
CA GLY A 40 15.12 17.65 -1.65
C GLY A 40 14.02 18.35 -0.87
N PHE A 41 13.93 19.66 -1.01
CA PHE A 41 13.00 20.54 -0.28
C PHE A 41 11.62 20.59 -0.94
N CYS A 42 10.91 19.48 -0.91
CA CYS A 42 9.68 19.26 -1.67
C CYS A 42 8.39 19.63 -0.95
N LEU A 43 8.41 19.81 0.38
CA LEU A 43 7.21 19.98 1.18
C LEU A 43 7.06 21.42 1.68
N ASP A 44 5.86 21.98 1.47
CA ASP A 44 5.51 23.33 1.93
C ASP A 44 5.12 23.31 3.41
N GLY A 45 5.86 24.09 4.24
CA GLY A 45 5.63 24.16 5.67
C GLY A 45 4.25 24.71 6.06
N ARG A 46 3.68 25.65 5.27
CA ARG A 46 2.32 26.17 5.52
C ARG A 46 1.25 25.15 5.22
N LEU A 47 1.45 24.35 4.18
CA LEU A 47 0.54 23.26 3.86
C LEU A 47 0.53 22.23 4.99
N LEU A 48 1.71 21.83 5.49
CA LEU A 48 1.85 20.94 6.64
C LEU A 48 1.15 21.50 7.89
N HIS A 49 1.36 22.77 8.20
CA HIS A 49 0.70 23.45 9.31
C HIS A 49 -0.83 23.38 9.21
N SER A 50 -1.36 23.62 8.02
CA SER A 50 -2.81 23.55 7.73
C SER A 50 -3.35 22.12 7.86
N GLU A 51 -2.67 21.13 7.29
CA GLU A 51 -3.07 19.69 7.35
C GLU A 51 -3.09 19.17 8.79
N LEU A 52 -2.11 19.57 9.60
CA LEU A 52 -2.08 19.23 11.02
C LEU A 52 -3.19 19.95 11.82
N GLY A 53 -3.74 21.04 11.29
CA GLY A 53 -4.77 21.84 11.95
C GLY A 53 -4.24 22.63 13.14
N VAL A 54 -3.03 23.14 13.02
CA VAL A 54 -2.39 23.98 14.02
C VAL A 54 -3.11 25.35 14.07
N THR A 55 -3.40 25.82 15.27
CA THR A 55 -4.03 27.13 15.49
C THR A 55 -3.02 28.24 15.87
N LYS A 56 -1.83 27.84 16.34
CA LYS A 56 -0.74 28.77 16.64
C LYS A 56 -0.24 29.42 15.34
N ALA A 57 0.19 30.67 15.39
CA ALA A 57 0.76 31.36 14.23
C ALA A 57 1.87 30.55 13.57
N PHE A 58 1.84 30.48 12.23
CA PHE A 58 2.76 29.65 11.45
C PHE A 58 4.23 29.94 11.77
N SER A 59 4.63 31.21 11.78
CA SER A 59 6.03 31.61 12.04
C SER A 59 6.55 31.15 13.40
N THR A 60 5.70 31.20 14.43
CA THR A 60 6.08 30.72 15.76
C THR A 60 6.10 29.19 15.82
N TRP A 61 5.12 28.56 15.18
CA TRP A 61 5.00 27.10 15.19
C TRP A 61 6.16 26.43 14.44
N ILE A 62 6.50 26.94 13.24
CA ILE A 62 7.54 26.31 12.41
C ILE A 62 8.92 26.42 13.08
N LYS A 63 9.30 27.61 13.58
CA LYS A 63 10.57 27.84 14.25
C LYS A 63 10.71 26.96 15.50
N THR A 64 9.69 26.93 16.36
CA THR A 64 9.71 26.06 17.56
C THR A 64 9.85 24.56 17.19
N ASN A 65 9.21 24.11 16.12
CA ASN A 65 9.29 22.69 15.77
C ASN A 65 10.61 22.34 15.05
N LEU A 66 11.18 23.23 14.24
CA LEU A 66 12.51 23.05 13.67
C LEU A 66 13.58 22.97 14.78
N GLU A 67 13.51 23.84 15.79
CA GLU A 67 14.38 23.76 16.99
C GLU A 67 14.18 22.44 17.76
N ASN A 68 12.93 21.98 17.93
CA ASN A 68 12.63 20.74 18.68
C ASN A 68 13.15 19.46 18.00
N VAL A 69 13.43 19.50 16.70
CA VAL A 69 13.95 18.37 15.92
C VAL A 69 15.40 18.62 15.46
N ASP A 70 16.07 19.63 16.02
CA ASP A 70 17.46 20.01 15.70
C ASP A 70 17.71 20.13 14.18
N ALA A 71 16.75 20.72 13.45
CA ALA A 71 16.80 20.84 12.00
C ALA A 71 17.83 21.87 11.54
N GLU A 72 18.59 21.53 10.49
CA GLU A 72 19.63 22.37 9.91
C GLU A 72 19.16 23.04 8.60
N GLU A 73 19.38 24.36 8.50
CA GLU A 73 19.06 25.11 7.28
C GLU A 73 20.00 24.69 6.13
N ASN A 74 19.42 24.53 4.93
CA ASN A 74 20.00 24.00 3.70
C ASN A 74 20.24 22.48 3.66
N ASP A 75 20.10 21.77 4.78
CA ASP A 75 20.09 20.30 4.80
C ASP A 75 18.67 19.76 4.98
N ASP A 76 17.92 20.27 5.95
CA ASP A 76 16.58 19.80 6.30
C ASP A 76 15.47 20.71 5.77
N TYR A 77 15.75 22.00 5.69
CA TYR A 77 14.81 22.99 5.20
C TYR A 77 15.51 24.19 4.52
N THR A 78 14.73 24.92 3.72
CA THR A 78 15.15 26.21 3.17
C THR A 78 14.11 27.27 3.49
N VAL A 79 14.59 28.51 3.64
CA VAL A 79 13.74 29.68 3.83
C VAL A 79 13.81 30.55 2.59
N SER A 80 12.67 30.97 2.12
CA SER A 80 12.53 31.98 1.07
C SER A 80 11.57 33.08 1.52
N PHE A 81 11.62 34.21 0.85
CA PHE A 81 10.80 35.36 1.21
C PHE A 81 9.79 35.64 0.09
N LYS A 82 8.53 35.83 0.45
CA LYS A 82 7.47 36.19 -0.46
C LYS A 82 6.84 37.51 -0.04
N GLY A 83 6.76 38.45 -0.95
CA GLY A 83 6.17 39.75 -0.68
C GLY A 83 6.61 40.82 -1.66
N ASN A 84 6.59 42.06 -1.25
CA ASN A 84 6.68 43.26 -2.04
C ASN A 84 7.86 43.26 -3.06
N ALA A 85 7.51 43.35 -4.36
CA ALA A 85 8.48 43.37 -5.47
C ALA A 85 9.40 44.61 -5.50
N GLN A 86 9.31 45.50 -4.52
CA GLN A 86 10.13 46.71 -4.43
C GLN A 86 11.55 46.47 -3.86
N PHE A 87 11.78 45.27 -3.28
CA PHE A 87 13.03 44.91 -2.66
C PHE A 87 13.69 43.74 -3.35
N THR A 88 15.02 43.77 -3.47
CA THR A 88 15.79 42.61 -3.95
C THR A 88 15.85 41.52 -2.88
N GLN A 89 16.16 40.29 -3.27
CA GLN A 89 16.29 39.17 -2.32
C GLN A 89 17.34 39.46 -1.25
N GLU A 90 18.49 40.04 -1.65
CA GLU A 90 19.57 40.40 -0.74
C GLU A 90 19.16 41.48 0.28
N GLU A 91 18.39 42.47 -0.17
CA GLU A 91 17.85 43.49 0.74
C GLU A 91 16.88 42.90 1.75
N ILE A 92 16.04 41.97 1.33
CA ILE A 92 15.07 41.26 2.20
C ILE A 92 15.81 40.42 3.25
N GLU A 93 16.83 39.68 2.85
CA GLU A 93 17.63 38.84 3.75
C GLU A 93 18.32 39.68 4.83
N ASN A 94 18.81 40.84 4.49
CA ASN A 94 19.45 41.80 5.42
C ASN A 94 18.46 42.61 6.29
N MET A 95 17.13 42.48 6.05
CA MET A 95 16.12 43.17 6.88
C MET A 95 15.87 42.41 8.18
N SER A 96 15.59 43.15 9.26
CA SER A 96 15.05 42.55 10.49
C SER A 96 13.66 41.97 10.28
N SER A 97 13.28 40.98 11.08
CA SER A 97 11.94 40.36 11.01
C SER A 97 10.81 41.37 11.17
N GLN A 98 11.00 42.40 12.01
CA GLN A 98 10.02 43.46 12.19
C GLN A 98 9.85 44.30 10.91
N LYS A 99 10.96 44.64 10.24
CA LYS A 99 10.95 45.41 9.00
C LYS A 99 10.34 44.59 7.86
N ARG A 100 10.65 43.29 7.74
CA ARG A 100 9.99 42.38 6.80
C ARG A 100 8.48 42.35 6.99
N SER A 101 8.03 42.18 8.25
CA SER A 101 6.60 42.16 8.58
C SER A 101 5.89 43.47 8.24
N SER A 102 6.49 44.64 8.50
CA SER A 102 5.94 45.95 8.17
C SER A 102 5.75 46.21 6.67
N HIS A 103 6.55 45.53 5.84
CA HIS A 103 6.46 45.58 4.38
C HIS A 103 5.62 44.43 3.78
N GLY A 104 4.96 43.64 4.61
CA GLY A 104 4.12 42.49 4.16
C GLY A 104 4.91 41.33 3.59
N ILE A 105 6.23 41.27 3.90
CA ILE A 105 7.11 40.19 3.46
C ILE A 105 6.94 39.01 4.43
N THR A 106 6.63 37.83 3.89
CA THR A 106 6.42 36.60 4.64
C THR A 106 7.53 35.59 4.41
N GLU A 107 7.92 34.87 5.47
CA GLU A 107 8.87 33.75 5.39
C GLU A 107 8.11 32.49 4.94
N GLU A 108 8.61 31.85 3.89
CA GLU A 108 8.12 30.58 3.37
C GLU A 108 9.18 29.51 3.61
N TYR A 109 8.75 28.39 4.18
CA TYR A 109 9.62 27.27 4.54
C TYR A 109 9.34 26.10 3.61
N LYS A 110 10.38 25.61 2.94
CA LYS A 110 10.35 24.35 2.21
C LYS A 110 11.14 23.32 3.01
N LEU A 111 10.53 22.18 3.25
CA LEU A 111 11.06 21.12 4.12
C LEU A 111 11.42 19.89 3.29
N THR A 112 12.42 19.14 3.76
CA THR A 112 12.59 17.77 3.31
C THR A 112 11.44 16.89 3.84
N LEU A 113 11.19 15.75 3.20
CA LEU A 113 10.14 14.85 3.65
C LEU A 113 10.42 14.27 5.03
N ASP A 114 11.70 14.06 5.36
CA ASP A 114 12.09 13.43 6.61
C ASP A 114 11.91 14.39 7.78
N ILE A 115 12.38 15.64 7.66
CA ILE A 115 12.15 16.62 8.71
C ILE A 115 10.66 16.93 8.90
N ALA A 116 9.87 16.92 7.83
CA ALA A 116 8.42 17.07 7.94
C ALA A 116 7.75 15.94 8.73
N LYS A 117 8.23 14.70 8.60
CA LYS A 117 7.78 13.56 9.41
C LYS A 117 8.16 13.73 10.89
N GLU A 118 9.39 14.17 11.16
CA GLU A 118 9.86 14.43 12.54
C GLU A 118 9.04 15.52 13.22
N ILE A 119 8.78 16.63 12.52
CA ILE A 119 7.87 17.68 13.00
C ILE A 119 6.49 17.11 13.33
N CYS A 120 5.94 16.19 12.48
CA CYS A 120 4.67 15.54 12.77
C CYS A 120 4.72 14.67 14.03
N MET A 121 5.85 14.04 14.33
CA MET A 121 6.00 13.19 15.51
C MET A 121 6.03 14.01 16.79
N VAL A 122 6.67 15.17 16.80
CA VAL A 122 6.78 16.02 17.99
C VAL A 122 5.61 17.00 18.16
N THR A 123 4.94 17.37 17.08
CA THR A 123 3.81 18.30 17.13
C THR A 123 2.67 17.76 18.01
N GLY A 124 2.23 18.55 18.96
CA GLY A 124 1.08 18.22 19.83
C GLY A 124 1.37 17.25 20.97
N LEU A 125 2.65 16.94 21.26
CA LEU A 125 3.03 16.13 22.42
C LEU A 125 2.97 16.91 23.74
N ASN A 126 3.31 18.21 23.73
CA ASN A 126 3.60 19.01 24.92
C ASN A 126 2.47 19.95 25.31
N SER A 127 1.17 19.54 25.30
CA SER A 127 0.21 20.59 25.57
C SER A 127 -1.02 20.22 26.40
N HIS A 128 -1.09 20.84 27.54
CA HIS A 128 -2.36 21.11 28.21
C HIS A 128 -3.22 22.12 27.42
N ASN A 129 -2.65 22.89 26.49
CA ASN A 129 -3.29 23.94 25.69
C ASN A 129 -3.41 23.61 24.19
N THR A 130 -3.19 22.37 23.77
CA THR A 130 -3.35 21.98 22.37
C THR A 130 -4.83 21.74 22.06
N GLY A 131 -5.33 22.39 21.02
CA GLY A 131 -6.71 22.19 20.56
C GLY A 131 -6.98 20.71 20.24
N GLU A 132 -8.21 20.26 20.49
CA GLU A 132 -8.61 18.85 20.30
C GLU A 132 -8.33 18.34 18.88
N LYS A 133 -8.53 19.20 17.86
CA LYS A 133 -8.27 18.90 16.46
C LYS A 133 -6.79 18.53 16.22
N LEU A 134 -5.87 19.36 16.71
CA LEU A 134 -4.42 19.11 16.57
C LEU A 134 -4.02 17.82 17.27
N ARG A 135 -4.50 17.54 18.47
CA ARG A 135 -4.22 16.26 19.17
C ARG A 135 -4.72 15.06 18.41
N LYS A 136 -5.92 15.12 17.81
CA LYS A 136 -6.48 14.04 17.00
C LYS A 136 -5.64 13.80 15.75
N ASN A 137 -5.24 14.88 15.06
CA ASN A 137 -4.44 14.82 13.83
C ASN A 137 -3.03 14.30 14.11
N SER A 138 -2.38 14.80 15.12
CA SER A 138 -1.06 14.38 15.56
C SER A 138 -1.06 12.89 16.02
N LYS A 139 -2.09 12.43 16.72
CA LYS A 139 -2.26 11.02 17.07
C LYS A 139 -2.48 10.16 15.83
N LEU A 140 -3.26 10.65 14.84
CA LEU A 140 -3.55 9.95 13.61
C LEU A 140 -2.28 9.73 12.78
N ILE A 141 -1.48 10.78 12.57
CA ILE A 141 -0.26 10.69 11.75
C ILE A 141 0.80 9.79 12.41
N ARG A 142 1.01 9.89 13.73
CA ARG A 142 1.92 8.97 14.45
C ARG A 142 1.47 7.51 14.33
N LYS A 143 0.17 7.24 14.50
CA LYS A 143 -0.37 5.89 14.34
C LYS A 143 -0.20 5.39 12.91
N TYR A 144 -0.32 6.27 11.93
CA TYR A 144 -0.05 5.96 10.54
C TYR A 144 1.40 5.51 10.33
N PHE A 145 2.41 6.23 10.85
CA PHE A 145 3.81 5.84 10.70
C PHE A 145 4.12 4.47 11.33
N ILE A 146 3.55 4.19 12.51
CA ILE A 146 3.67 2.87 13.14
C ILE A 146 3.04 1.77 12.26
N LEU A 147 1.89 2.04 11.66
CA LEU A 147 1.22 1.08 10.77
C LEU A 147 1.97 0.91 9.45
N MET A 148 2.69 1.95 8.97
CA MET A 148 3.51 1.85 7.77
C MET A 148 4.72 0.94 7.97
N GLU A 149 5.40 1.00 9.12
CA GLU A 149 6.44 0.03 9.46
C GLU A 149 5.91 -1.41 9.42
N LYS A 150 4.73 -1.63 10.01
CA LYS A 150 4.03 -2.93 9.95
C LYS A 150 3.68 -3.33 8.51
N ALA A 151 3.21 -2.38 7.68
CA ALA A 151 2.86 -2.62 6.29
C ALA A 151 4.09 -2.98 5.45
N ILE A 152 5.21 -2.29 5.64
CA ILE A 152 6.47 -2.58 4.93
C ILE A 152 6.97 -3.98 5.28
N LYS A 153 7.04 -4.33 6.57
CA LYS A 153 7.48 -5.67 7.01
C LYS A 153 6.60 -6.79 6.46
N LYS A 154 5.28 -6.58 6.44
CA LYS A 154 4.34 -7.55 5.87
C LYS A 154 4.39 -7.56 4.33
N GLY A 155 4.56 -6.41 3.69
CA GLY A 155 4.68 -6.27 2.24
C GLY A 155 5.91 -6.99 1.69
N ILE A 156 7.06 -6.87 2.33
CA ILE A 156 8.28 -7.61 1.95
C ILE A 156 8.00 -9.12 1.99
N ARG A 157 7.44 -9.64 3.08
CA ARG A 157 7.10 -11.07 3.21
C ARG A 157 6.06 -11.51 2.18
N TRP A 158 5.11 -10.64 1.85
CA TRP A 158 4.10 -10.92 0.84
C TRP A 158 4.73 -11.01 -0.56
N GLU A 159 5.64 -10.10 -0.93
CA GLU A 159 6.35 -10.12 -2.21
C GLU A 159 7.26 -11.35 -2.36
N GLU A 160 7.93 -11.78 -1.28
CA GLU A 160 8.75 -12.99 -1.25
C GLU A 160 7.96 -14.25 -1.65
N VAL A 161 6.66 -14.27 -1.41
CA VAL A 161 5.76 -15.38 -1.76
C VAL A 161 5.08 -15.14 -3.11
N ARG A 162 4.64 -13.92 -3.35
CA ARG A 162 3.87 -13.60 -4.56
C ARG A 162 4.73 -13.68 -5.83
N HIS A 163 6.00 -13.32 -5.73
CA HIS A 163 6.89 -13.35 -6.88
C HIS A 163 7.16 -14.78 -7.41
N PRO A 164 7.51 -15.79 -6.58
CA PRO A 164 7.55 -17.19 -6.99
C PRO A 164 6.22 -17.67 -7.59
N GLU A 165 5.08 -17.35 -6.97
CA GLU A 165 3.77 -17.78 -7.45
C GLU A 165 3.48 -17.24 -8.87
N LYS A 166 3.82 -15.99 -9.17
CA LYS A 166 3.73 -15.43 -10.54
C LYS A 166 4.58 -16.22 -11.54
N LYS A 167 5.79 -16.63 -11.14
CA LYS A 167 6.67 -17.44 -11.99
C LYS A 167 6.10 -18.84 -12.25
N SER A 168 5.60 -19.50 -11.21
CA SER A 168 4.96 -20.81 -11.33
C SER A 168 3.72 -20.78 -12.21
N TYR A 169 2.90 -19.72 -12.09
CA TYR A 169 1.75 -19.53 -12.97
C TYR A 169 2.15 -19.38 -14.44
N LYS A 170 3.18 -18.55 -14.71
CA LYS A 170 3.69 -18.36 -16.08
C LYS A 170 4.21 -19.68 -16.65
N LYS A 171 5.00 -20.42 -15.88
CA LYS A 171 5.52 -21.73 -16.27
C LYS A 171 4.40 -22.74 -16.57
N MET A 172 3.35 -22.77 -15.72
CA MET A 172 2.18 -23.61 -15.94
C MET A 172 1.48 -23.26 -17.28
N CYS A 173 1.32 -21.98 -17.59
CA CYS A 173 0.72 -21.55 -18.85
C CYS A 173 1.58 -21.94 -20.05
N GLU A 174 2.89 -21.82 -19.97
CA GLU A 174 3.83 -22.23 -21.03
C GLU A 174 3.75 -23.74 -21.30
N GLU A 175 3.73 -24.57 -20.27
CA GLU A 175 3.62 -26.04 -20.43
C GLU A 175 2.24 -26.48 -20.93
N LEU A 176 1.18 -25.81 -20.50
CA LEU A 176 -0.17 -26.02 -21.04
C LEU A 176 -0.23 -25.71 -22.55
N GLU A 177 0.39 -24.60 -22.98
CA GLU A 177 0.46 -24.24 -24.39
C GLU A 177 1.25 -25.27 -25.19
N LYS A 178 2.46 -25.67 -24.72
CA LYS A 178 3.28 -26.69 -25.37
C LYS A 178 2.54 -28.02 -25.53
N ASN A 179 1.89 -28.48 -24.48
CA ASN A 179 1.14 -29.73 -24.49
C ASN A 179 -0.06 -29.64 -25.45
N TYR A 180 -0.78 -28.50 -25.45
CA TYR A 180 -1.91 -28.28 -26.35
C TYR A 180 -1.47 -28.29 -27.82
N VAL A 181 -0.42 -27.53 -28.16
CA VAL A 181 0.14 -27.44 -29.52
C VAL A 181 0.58 -28.84 -30.03
N ALA A 182 1.25 -29.61 -29.16
CA ALA A 182 1.70 -30.96 -29.51
C ALA A 182 0.55 -31.96 -29.76
N THR A 183 -0.61 -31.76 -29.12
CA THR A 183 -1.77 -32.67 -29.24
C THR A 183 -2.84 -32.18 -30.20
N HIS A 184 -2.71 -30.98 -30.79
CA HIS A 184 -3.70 -30.35 -31.66
C HIS A 184 -3.09 -29.83 -32.97
N ASP A 185 -2.26 -30.62 -33.61
CA ASP A 185 -1.68 -30.35 -34.94
C ASP A 185 -1.05 -28.96 -35.07
N GLY A 186 -0.34 -28.51 -34.03
CA GLY A 186 0.34 -27.21 -34.05
C GLY A 186 -0.56 -26.00 -33.81
N LYS A 187 -1.85 -26.19 -33.53
CA LYS A 187 -2.79 -25.08 -33.28
C LYS A 187 -2.56 -24.45 -31.91
N LYS A 188 -2.59 -23.12 -31.83
CA LYS A 188 -2.50 -22.41 -30.55
C LYS A 188 -3.81 -22.51 -29.76
N PRO A 189 -3.72 -22.64 -28.42
CA PRO A 189 -4.91 -22.66 -27.58
C PRO A 189 -5.59 -21.29 -27.52
N ASN A 190 -6.88 -21.27 -27.21
CA ASN A 190 -7.56 -20.04 -26.84
C ASN A 190 -7.33 -19.74 -25.35
N PHE A 191 -7.73 -18.53 -24.92
CA PHE A 191 -7.55 -18.07 -23.54
C PHE A 191 -8.24 -18.97 -22.49
N THR A 192 -9.30 -19.69 -22.87
CA THR A 192 -10.07 -20.55 -21.95
C THR A 192 -9.24 -21.71 -21.39
N LEU A 193 -8.20 -22.18 -22.10
CA LEU A 193 -7.30 -23.21 -21.60
C LEU A 193 -6.65 -22.76 -20.29
N TYR A 194 -6.12 -21.54 -20.26
CA TYR A 194 -5.42 -20.99 -19.11
C TYR A 194 -6.39 -20.65 -17.96
N SER A 195 -7.51 -20.01 -18.27
CA SER A 195 -8.51 -19.65 -17.26
C SER A 195 -9.15 -20.88 -16.62
N ASN A 196 -9.45 -21.93 -17.38
CA ASN A 196 -10.00 -23.18 -16.84
C ASN A 196 -9.03 -23.88 -15.90
N ASN A 197 -7.71 -23.90 -16.24
CA ASN A 197 -6.71 -24.46 -15.34
C ASN A 197 -6.53 -23.61 -14.07
N ALA A 198 -6.52 -22.28 -14.18
CA ALA A 198 -6.49 -21.40 -13.01
C ALA A 198 -7.72 -21.60 -12.11
N ASP A 199 -8.93 -21.68 -12.70
CA ASP A 199 -10.16 -21.90 -11.96
C ASP A 199 -10.24 -23.31 -11.35
N MET A 200 -9.65 -24.32 -11.98
CA MET A 200 -9.52 -25.67 -11.40
C MET A 200 -8.76 -25.59 -10.06
N LEU A 201 -7.61 -24.91 -10.02
CA LEU A 201 -6.83 -24.72 -8.80
C LEU A 201 -7.61 -23.91 -7.75
N ASN A 202 -8.24 -22.83 -8.18
CA ASN A 202 -9.04 -21.98 -7.28
C ASN A 202 -10.22 -22.76 -6.67
N ARG A 203 -10.94 -23.52 -7.46
CA ARG A 203 -12.07 -24.36 -6.96
C ARG A 203 -11.59 -25.47 -6.04
N ALA A 204 -10.46 -26.10 -6.33
CA ALA A 204 -9.90 -27.13 -5.47
C ALA A 204 -9.52 -26.56 -4.09
N LEU A 205 -8.88 -25.37 -4.05
CA LEU A 205 -8.41 -24.76 -2.82
C LEU A 205 -9.49 -23.97 -2.08
N PHE A 206 -10.36 -23.24 -2.80
CA PHE A 206 -11.34 -22.30 -2.20
C PHE A 206 -12.80 -22.75 -2.34
N GLY A 207 -13.08 -23.67 -3.25
CA GLY A 207 -14.46 -24.02 -3.63
C GLY A 207 -15.10 -23.08 -4.65
N TYR A 208 -14.44 -21.97 -5.01
CA TYR A 208 -14.98 -20.90 -5.85
C TYR A 208 -14.08 -20.59 -7.04
N SER A 209 -14.66 -20.08 -8.12
CA SER A 209 -13.91 -19.57 -9.28
C SER A 209 -13.30 -18.20 -8.97
N SER A 210 -12.30 -17.80 -9.76
CA SER A 210 -11.69 -16.48 -9.70
C SER A 210 -12.72 -15.35 -9.78
N LYS A 211 -13.72 -15.49 -10.66
CA LYS A 211 -14.79 -14.50 -10.84
C LYS A 211 -15.64 -14.32 -9.56
N GLN A 212 -16.04 -15.42 -8.94
CA GLN A 212 -16.81 -15.38 -7.69
C GLN A 212 -16.02 -14.74 -6.55
N MET A 213 -14.74 -15.12 -6.41
CA MET A 213 -13.88 -14.57 -5.37
C MET A 213 -13.60 -13.07 -5.56
N LYS A 214 -13.46 -12.58 -6.80
CA LYS A 214 -13.28 -11.15 -7.07
C LYS A 214 -14.46 -10.32 -6.60
N VAL A 215 -15.68 -10.79 -6.81
CA VAL A 215 -16.89 -10.08 -6.36
C VAL A 215 -16.88 -9.91 -4.85
N VAL A 216 -16.63 -10.97 -4.11
CA VAL A 216 -16.66 -10.94 -2.63
C VAL A 216 -15.49 -10.15 -2.03
N LYS A 217 -14.30 -10.25 -2.65
CA LYS A 217 -13.11 -9.51 -2.20
C LYS A 217 -13.09 -8.05 -2.70
N GLU A 218 -14.15 -7.56 -3.35
CA GLU A 218 -14.22 -6.22 -3.94
C GLU A 218 -13.02 -5.89 -4.86
N VAL A 219 -12.55 -6.89 -5.60
CA VAL A 219 -11.43 -6.75 -6.54
C VAL A 219 -11.98 -6.36 -7.91
N GLU A 220 -11.50 -5.24 -8.45
CA GLU A 220 -11.88 -4.80 -9.80
C GLU A 220 -11.61 -5.87 -10.86
N TYR A 221 -12.41 -5.90 -11.90
CA TYR A 221 -12.35 -6.93 -12.94
C TYR A 221 -10.96 -7.10 -13.56
N ASN A 222 -10.27 -5.99 -13.83
CA ASN A 222 -8.95 -5.99 -14.46
C ASN A 222 -7.79 -6.31 -13.50
N ASN A 223 -8.02 -6.29 -12.19
CA ASN A 223 -7.00 -6.55 -11.20
C ASN A 223 -6.86 -8.05 -10.93
N SER A 224 -5.65 -8.48 -10.61
CA SER A 224 -5.40 -9.88 -10.25
C SER A 224 -6.02 -10.20 -8.88
N LEU A 225 -6.84 -11.25 -8.82
CA LEU A 225 -7.34 -11.79 -7.55
C LEU A 225 -6.19 -12.12 -6.59
N ARG A 226 -5.11 -12.69 -7.10
CA ARG A 226 -3.96 -13.19 -6.30
C ARG A 226 -3.18 -12.08 -5.63
N ASP A 227 -3.22 -10.86 -6.18
CA ASP A 227 -2.63 -9.68 -5.54
C ASP A 227 -3.41 -9.25 -4.27
N ASN A 228 -4.59 -9.83 -4.06
CA ASN A 228 -5.47 -9.58 -2.90
C ASN A 228 -5.66 -10.83 -2.02
N LEU A 229 -4.75 -11.81 -2.10
CA LEU A 229 -4.77 -13.02 -1.26
C LEU A 229 -3.65 -12.99 -0.20
N GLN A 230 -3.91 -13.68 0.90
CA GLN A 230 -2.96 -13.84 2.00
C GLN A 230 -1.74 -14.68 1.57
N ILE A 231 -0.65 -14.57 2.33
CA ILE A 231 0.63 -15.25 2.10
C ILE A 231 0.43 -16.77 2.01
N GLU A 232 -0.27 -17.36 2.98
CA GLU A 232 -0.51 -18.80 3.05
C GLU A 232 -1.26 -19.32 1.82
N THR A 233 -2.21 -18.54 1.34
CA THR A 233 -3.01 -18.83 0.16
C THR A 233 -2.17 -18.79 -1.12
N ASN A 234 -1.31 -17.78 -1.26
CA ASN A 234 -0.40 -17.67 -2.41
C ASN A 234 0.65 -18.79 -2.41
N LYS A 235 1.15 -19.22 -1.24
CA LYS A 235 2.04 -20.40 -1.12
C LYS A 235 1.35 -21.68 -1.58
N ALA A 236 0.11 -21.92 -1.15
CA ALA A 236 -0.64 -23.09 -1.56
C ALA A 236 -0.90 -23.07 -3.09
N LEU A 237 -1.22 -21.92 -3.67
CA LEU A 237 -1.38 -21.77 -5.13
C LEU A 237 -0.08 -22.02 -5.88
N ASP A 238 1.07 -21.56 -5.40
CA ASP A 238 2.39 -21.82 -6.00
C ASP A 238 2.68 -23.31 -6.06
N GLU A 239 2.45 -24.05 -4.97
CA GLU A 239 2.60 -25.49 -4.92
C GLU A 239 1.65 -26.21 -5.88
N LEU A 240 0.37 -25.83 -5.93
CA LEU A 240 -0.62 -26.43 -6.81
C LEU A 240 -0.34 -26.15 -8.29
N GLN A 241 0.16 -24.97 -8.63
CA GLN A 241 0.59 -24.61 -9.99
C GLN A 241 1.78 -25.46 -10.43
N THR A 242 2.77 -25.61 -9.54
CA THR A 242 3.95 -26.47 -9.78
C THR A 242 3.51 -27.92 -9.97
N MET A 243 2.61 -28.41 -9.13
CA MET A 243 2.04 -29.75 -9.28
C MET A 243 1.32 -29.92 -10.62
N ASN A 244 0.40 -28.99 -10.94
CA ASN A 244 -0.34 -29.07 -12.22
C ASN A 244 0.61 -29.03 -13.42
N THR A 245 1.66 -28.22 -13.36
CA THR A 245 2.71 -28.17 -14.41
C THR A 245 3.33 -29.54 -14.61
N ASN A 246 3.75 -30.23 -13.54
CA ASN A 246 4.34 -31.57 -13.62
C ASN A 246 3.35 -32.61 -14.18
N LEU A 247 2.08 -32.53 -13.79
CA LEU A 247 1.03 -33.41 -14.32
C LEU A 247 0.76 -33.16 -15.81
N VAL A 248 0.86 -31.91 -16.28
CA VAL A 248 0.79 -31.57 -17.72
C VAL A 248 1.96 -32.16 -18.47
N ILE A 249 3.18 -31.98 -17.96
CA ILE A 249 4.41 -32.56 -18.54
C ILE A 249 4.30 -34.10 -18.64
N SER A 250 3.65 -34.72 -17.66
CA SER A 250 3.37 -36.16 -17.64
C SER A 250 2.22 -36.61 -18.57
N ASN A 251 1.71 -35.71 -19.41
CA ASN A 251 0.61 -35.91 -20.35
C ASN A 251 -0.71 -36.45 -19.72
N LEU A 252 -0.97 -36.11 -18.44
CA LEU A 252 -2.24 -36.45 -17.83
C LEU A 252 -3.34 -35.52 -18.36
N ASP A 253 -4.51 -36.14 -18.69
CA ASP A 253 -5.68 -35.40 -19.11
C ASP A 253 -6.23 -34.48 -17.99
N TYR A 254 -7.08 -33.53 -18.38
CA TYR A 254 -7.62 -32.52 -17.46
C TYR A 254 -8.36 -33.14 -16.27
N GLN A 255 -9.15 -34.21 -16.49
CA GLN A 255 -9.96 -34.83 -15.43
C GLN A 255 -9.10 -35.54 -14.39
N LYS A 256 -8.05 -36.25 -14.84
CA LYS A 256 -7.10 -36.88 -13.92
C LYS A 256 -6.32 -35.87 -13.12
N ARG A 257 -5.85 -34.78 -13.76
CA ARG A 257 -5.18 -33.69 -13.07
C ARG A 257 -6.06 -33.04 -12.03
N LYS A 258 -7.32 -32.76 -12.37
CA LYS A 258 -8.33 -32.20 -11.47
C LYS A 258 -8.51 -33.09 -10.23
N MET A 259 -8.71 -34.39 -10.41
CA MET A 259 -8.88 -35.34 -9.30
C MET A 259 -7.67 -35.38 -8.37
N ILE A 260 -6.45 -35.41 -8.92
CA ILE A 260 -5.19 -35.42 -8.13
C ILE A 260 -5.09 -34.11 -7.32
N ILE A 261 -5.35 -32.97 -7.93
CA ILE A 261 -5.28 -31.66 -7.28
C ILE A 261 -6.34 -31.53 -6.18
N GLU A 262 -7.57 -31.96 -6.42
CA GLU A 262 -8.64 -31.97 -5.42
C GLU A 262 -8.30 -32.85 -4.22
N THR A 263 -7.77 -34.06 -4.47
CA THR A 263 -7.30 -34.97 -3.42
C THR A 263 -6.13 -34.37 -2.63
N THR A 264 -5.18 -33.73 -3.30
CA THR A 264 -4.06 -33.06 -2.64
C THR A 264 -4.55 -31.90 -1.77
N CYS A 265 -5.51 -31.10 -2.26
CA CYS A 265 -6.11 -30.04 -1.46
C CYS A 265 -6.80 -30.56 -0.21
N GLN A 266 -7.50 -31.68 -0.31
CA GLN A 266 -8.14 -32.32 0.85
C GLN A 266 -7.13 -32.85 1.85
N ALA A 267 -6.04 -33.44 1.37
CA ALA A 267 -5.01 -34.02 2.24
C ALA A 267 -4.09 -32.99 2.88
N LYS A 268 -3.71 -31.94 2.15
CA LYS A 268 -2.65 -31.00 2.57
C LYS A 268 -3.16 -29.63 2.99
N PHE A 269 -4.25 -29.14 2.39
CA PHE A 269 -4.70 -27.77 2.54
C PHE A 269 -6.12 -27.65 3.14
N MET A 270 -6.62 -28.69 3.82
CA MET A 270 -7.97 -28.70 4.36
C MET A 270 -8.22 -27.55 5.35
N ASP A 271 -7.30 -27.32 6.28
CA ASP A 271 -7.42 -26.26 7.29
C ASP A 271 -7.45 -24.88 6.63
N LEU A 272 -6.57 -24.65 5.63
CA LEU A 272 -6.54 -23.43 4.85
C LEU A 272 -7.86 -23.26 4.07
N LYS A 273 -8.35 -24.32 3.44
CA LYS A 273 -9.62 -24.31 2.70
C LYS A 273 -10.79 -23.95 3.62
N VAL A 274 -10.90 -24.59 4.78
CA VAL A 274 -11.96 -24.29 5.76
C VAL A 274 -11.89 -22.83 6.19
N LYS A 275 -10.68 -22.33 6.53
CA LYS A 275 -10.48 -20.93 6.90
C LYS A 275 -10.94 -19.97 5.83
N VAL A 276 -10.48 -20.14 4.59
CA VAL A 276 -10.79 -19.24 3.47
C VAL A 276 -12.28 -19.31 3.09
N VAL A 277 -12.88 -20.49 3.07
CA VAL A 277 -14.32 -20.65 2.79
C VAL A 277 -15.17 -20.00 3.89
N THR A 278 -14.76 -20.13 5.16
CA THR A 278 -15.47 -19.50 6.28
C THR A 278 -15.40 -17.97 6.21
N GLU A 279 -14.22 -17.41 5.91
CA GLU A 279 -14.05 -15.98 5.71
C GLU A 279 -14.89 -15.47 4.53
N PHE A 280 -14.87 -16.19 3.42
CA PHE A 280 -15.64 -15.87 2.23
C PHE A 280 -17.14 -15.87 2.47
N ASN A 281 -17.66 -16.87 3.19
CA ASN A 281 -19.09 -16.94 3.51
C ASN A 281 -19.54 -15.83 4.47
N LYS A 282 -18.67 -15.39 5.39
CA LYS A 282 -18.95 -14.22 6.24
C LYS A 282 -19.03 -12.92 5.43
N GLU A 283 -18.14 -12.74 4.47
CA GLU A 283 -18.13 -11.57 3.58
C GLU A 283 -19.39 -11.55 2.68
N LEU A 284 -19.80 -12.72 2.16
CA LEU A 284 -21.06 -12.88 1.40
C LEU A 284 -22.32 -12.54 2.22
N SER A 285 -22.30 -12.86 3.51
CA SER A 285 -23.46 -12.59 4.38
C SER A 285 -23.53 -11.13 4.83
N ALA A 286 -22.47 -10.37 4.66
CA ALA A 286 -22.37 -8.96 5.04
C ALA A 286 -22.59 -7.98 3.86
N SER A 287 -22.62 -8.49 2.63
CA SER A 287 -22.89 -7.75 1.37
C SER A 287 -24.36 -7.87 0.96
#